data_63f93c858cf9f3cf676261d8412c49f4
#
_entry.id   63f93c858cf9f3cf676261d8412c49f4
#
_cell.length_a   1.000
_cell.length_b   1.000
_cell.length_c   1.000
_cell.angle_alpha   90.00
_cell.angle_beta   90.00
_cell.angle_gamma   90.00
#
_symmetry.space_group_name_H-M   'P 1'
#
loop_
_entity.id
_entity.type
_entity.pdbx_description
1 polymer ?
#
loop_
_entity_poly.entity_id
_entity_poly.type
_entity_poly.pdbx_seq_one_letter_code
_entity_poly.pdbx_strand_id
1 'polypeptide(L)'
;MKKTALVFSVLALSLALPACRRKEPPPAPAAPPGAYVVGILQSVDSPTANQVRRGILQAFADAGLRDGREIVVTIHIANNDIAEVQRIARELASGRADLIIPLSTQALQAAILSTRRVPIVFGAVAVPYLVGAGKSAENHLTNVTGVVSTGPVRETMALIREALPRARRVGSLWTSSEINSEYYLDLARAAASELGFEIVAVPVTGPTEIPRSLQRLLNEKIDALFPMSDNTLNSSFEIIGRAAEENATPLFSSFLRSVEFGACAAMGFDFYEMGIKTGRLAVRVKNGESPGRIPIQTMDRVMLYVNPEAAAKQGVILPKGILDRATRSVTITPGEAAAPGPVLD
;
A
#
# COMPACT_ATOMS: atom_id res chain seq x y z
N MET A 1 71.30 0.19 -47.94
CA MET A 1 70.27 -0.56 -47.22
C MET A 1 69.31 0.45 -46.58
N LYS A 2 68.18 0.71 -47.24
CA LYS A 2 67.18 1.66 -46.80
C LYS A 2 66.08 0.89 -46.03
N LYS A 3 65.83 1.20 -44.74
CA LYS A 3 64.74 0.67 -43.95
C LYS A 3 63.51 1.59 -44.13
N THR A 4 62.45 1.04 -44.71
CA THR A 4 61.18 1.70 -44.87
C THR A 4 60.32 1.38 -43.66
N ALA A 5 59.95 2.39 -42.88
CA ALA A 5 59.01 2.26 -41.74
C ALA A 5 57.57 2.44 -42.25
N LEU A 6 56.74 1.44 -42.01
CA LEU A 6 55.31 1.44 -42.32
C LEU A 6 54.56 1.98 -41.12
N VAL A 7 53.89 3.16 -41.28
CA VAL A 7 53.01 3.75 -40.26
C VAL A 7 51.60 3.23 -40.46
N PHE A 8 51.10 2.43 -39.50
CA PHE A 8 49.69 2.05 -39.46
C PHE A 8 48.90 3.13 -38.73
N SER A 9 48.05 3.86 -39.47
CA SER A 9 47.03 4.76 -38.90
C SER A 9 45.82 3.91 -38.48
N VAL A 10 45.58 3.78 -37.20
CA VAL A 10 44.33 3.22 -36.66
C VAL A 10 43.29 4.31 -36.60
N LEU A 11 42.30 4.24 -37.49
CA LEU A 11 41.12 5.11 -37.49
C LEU A 11 40.12 4.60 -36.45
N ALA A 12 40.04 5.28 -35.29
CA ALA A 12 39.08 4.98 -34.27
C ALA A 12 37.69 5.54 -34.68
N LEU A 13 36.81 4.67 -35.14
CA LEU A 13 35.42 4.97 -35.45
C LEU A 13 34.62 4.99 -34.15
N SER A 14 34.41 6.16 -33.56
CA SER A 14 33.53 6.37 -32.38
C SER A 14 32.06 6.21 -32.78
N LEU A 15 31.46 5.05 -32.54
CA LEU A 15 30.02 4.85 -32.61
C LEU A 15 29.34 5.61 -31.46
N ALA A 16 28.80 6.78 -31.77
CA ALA A 16 27.88 7.48 -30.86
C ALA A 16 26.53 6.76 -30.84
N LEU A 17 26.30 5.94 -29.82
CA LEU A 17 24.98 5.39 -29.53
C LEU A 17 24.05 6.55 -29.11
N PRO A 18 22.86 6.69 -29.74
CA PRO A 18 21.88 7.67 -29.27
C PRO A 18 21.41 7.26 -27.87
N ALA A 19 21.77 8.04 -26.86
CA ALA A 19 21.19 7.91 -25.54
C ALA A 19 19.69 8.14 -25.67
N CYS A 20 18.87 7.11 -25.42
CA CYS A 20 17.44 7.24 -25.25
C CYS A 20 17.17 8.17 -24.06
N ARG A 21 17.06 9.47 -24.31
CA ARG A 21 16.49 10.40 -23.35
C ARG A 21 15.04 9.98 -23.13
N ARG A 22 14.73 9.43 -21.94
CA ARG A 22 13.35 9.35 -21.46
C ARG A 22 12.76 10.75 -21.62
N LYS A 23 11.70 10.91 -22.44
CA LYS A 23 10.92 12.16 -22.46
C LYS A 23 10.41 12.39 -21.05
N GLU A 24 10.87 13.46 -20.41
CA GLU A 24 10.23 13.95 -19.19
C GLU A 24 8.75 14.20 -19.48
N PRO A 25 7.84 13.74 -18.62
CA PRO A 25 6.44 14.09 -18.78
C PRO A 25 6.31 15.63 -18.79
N PRO A 26 5.37 16.18 -19.57
CA PRO A 26 5.16 17.61 -19.60
C PRO A 26 4.91 18.12 -18.18
N PRO A 27 5.47 19.28 -17.80
CA PRO A 27 5.20 19.86 -16.48
C PRO A 27 3.70 20.04 -16.31
N ALA A 28 3.19 19.67 -15.13
CA ALA A 28 1.79 19.88 -14.78
C ALA A 28 1.44 21.38 -15.00
N PRO A 29 0.23 21.68 -15.51
CA PRO A 29 -0.18 23.05 -15.72
C PRO A 29 -0.04 23.86 -14.43
N ALA A 30 0.51 25.04 -14.52
CA ALA A 30 0.68 25.92 -13.38
C ALA A 30 -0.69 26.23 -12.76
N ALA A 31 -0.80 26.08 -11.44
CA ALA A 31 -2.02 26.40 -10.72
C ALA A 31 -2.40 27.89 -10.94
N PRO A 32 -3.68 28.23 -11.00
CA PRO A 32 -4.12 29.63 -11.05
C PRO A 32 -3.51 30.41 -9.88
N PRO A 33 -3.15 31.71 -10.08
CA PRO A 33 -2.62 32.51 -8.99
C PRO A 33 -3.58 32.55 -7.80
N GLY A 34 -3.09 32.15 -6.59
CA GLY A 34 -3.86 32.13 -5.36
C GLY A 34 -4.68 30.86 -5.13
N ALA A 35 -4.64 29.85 -6.00
CA ALA A 35 -5.29 28.57 -5.76
C ALA A 35 -4.56 27.79 -4.67
N TYR A 36 -5.29 27.12 -3.78
CA TYR A 36 -4.73 26.23 -2.76
C TYR A 36 -4.36 24.88 -3.39
N VAL A 37 -3.09 24.56 -3.41
CA VAL A 37 -2.54 23.39 -4.11
C VAL A 37 -2.40 22.21 -3.14
N VAL A 38 -3.03 21.08 -3.48
CA VAL A 38 -2.94 19.82 -2.75
C VAL A 38 -2.13 18.81 -3.56
N GLY A 39 -0.98 18.40 -3.04
CA GLY A 39 -0.15 17.36 -3.65
C GLY A 39 -0.42 15.99 -3.04
N ILE A 40 -1.03 15.06 -3.79
CA ILE A 40 -1.21 13.67 -3.37
C ILE A 40 -0.01 12.84 -3.87
N LEU A 41 0.72 12.21 -2.94
CA LEU A 41 1.88 11.37 -3.24
C LEU A 41 1.58 9.91 -2.95
N GLN A 42 1.53 9.07 -4.00
CA GLN A 42 1.40 7.62 -3.93
C GLN A 42 2.75 6.95 -4.23
N SER A 43 3.15 5.98 -3.41
CA SER A 43 4.34 5.17 -3.70
C SER A 43 4.12 4.23 -4.87
N VAL A 44 2.89 3.73 -5.06
CA VAL A 44 2.54 2.77 -6.09
C VAL A 44 1.14 3.05 -6.65
N ASP A 45 0.94 2.72 -7.92
CA ASP A 45 -0.40 2.63 -8.49
C ASP A 45 -1.02 1.28 -8.08
N SER A 46 -1.84 1.32 -7.04
CA SER A 46 -2.51 0.13 -6.53
C SER A 46 -3.99 0.38 -6.30
N PRO A 47 -4.83 -0.66 -6.39
CA PRO A 47 -6.25 -0.54 -6.09
C PRO A 47 -6.53 0.08 -4.72
N THR A 48 -5.71 -0.24 -3.71
CA THR A 48 -5.81 0.32 -2.35
C THR A 48 -5.55 1.81 -2.32
N ALA A 49 -4.41 2.27 -2.84
CA ALA A 49 -4.06 3.69 -2.89
C ALA A 49 -5.08 4.48 -3.70
N ASN A 50 -5.61 3.90 -4.78
CA ASN A 50 -6.63 4.50 -5.61
C ASN A 50 -7.99 4.62 -4.89
N GLN A 51 -8.36 3.67 -4.03
CA GLN A 51 -9.56 3.78 -3.19
C GLN A 51 -9.42 4.92 -2.18
N VAL A 52 -8.28 5.00 -1.47
CA VAL A 52 -8.01 6.11 -0.54
C VAL A 52 -8.07 7.46 -1.26
N ARG A 53 -7.41 7.57 -2.42
CA ARG A 53 -7.47 8.80 -3.23
C ARG A 53 -8.89 9.17 -3.62
N ARG A 54 -9.71 8.22 -4.09
CA ARG A 54 -11.12 8.48 -4.42
C ARG A 54 -11.89 8.98 -3.23
N GLY A 55 -11.72 8.38 -2.05
CA GLY A 55 -12.36 8.85 -0.83
C GLY A 55 -11.93 10.27 -0.44
N ILE A 56 -10.64 10.62 -0.62
CA ILE A 56 -10.15 12.00 -0.37
C ILE A 56 -10.83 12.98 -1.32
N LEU A 57 -10.87 12.67 -2.61
CA LEU A 57 -11.52 13.53 -3.61
C LEU A 57 -13.01 13.70 -3.34
N GLN A 58 -13.70 12.64 -2.91
CA GLN A 58 -15.08 12.70 -2.48
C GLN A 58 -15.27 13.62 -1.28
N ALA A 59 -14.42 13.50 -0.25
CA ALA A 59 -14.49 14.39 0.91
C ALA A 59 -14.25 15.88 0.54
N PHE A 60 -13.43 16.15 -0.45
CA PHE A 60 -13.26 17.49 -1.01
C PHE A 60 -14.54 17.96 -1.72
N ALA A 61 -15.15 17.11 -2.55
CA ALA A 61 -16.40 17.41 -3.24
C ALA A 61 -17.54 17.68 -2.24
N ASP A 62 -17.68 16.86 -1.20
CA ASP A 62 -18.66 17.02 -0.12
C ASP A 62 -18.50 18.34 0.65
N ALA A 63 -17.25 18.84 0.73
CA ALA A 63 -16.93 20.14 1.32
C ALA A 63 -17.05 21.32 0.34
N GLY A 64 -17.53 21.09 -0.89
CA GLY A 64 -17.65 22.12 -1.93
C GLY A 64 -16.30 22.54 -2.55
N LEU A 65 -15.22 21.77 -2.34
CA LEU A 65 -13.90 22.04 -2.88
C LEU A 65 -13.74 21.34 -4.24
N ARG A 66 -13.92 22.09 -5.31
CA ARG A 66 -13.80 21.58 -6.68
C ARG A 66 -12.39 21.78 -7.22
N ASP A 67 -11.86 20.72 -7.83
CA ASP A 67 -10.57 20.80 -8.52
C ASP A 67 -10.59 21.80 -9.68
N GLY A 68 -9.53 22.57 -9.84
CA GLY A 68 -9.43 23.65 -10.81
C GLY A 68 -10.17 24.93 -10.44
N ARG A 69 -10.80 25.00 -9.25
CA ARG A 69 -11.53 26.19 -8.75
C ARG A 69 -11.06 26.58 -7.34
N GLU A 70 -11.67 25.96 -6.31
CA GLU A 70 -11.36 26.24 -4.90
C GLU A 70 -10.04 25.62 -4.45
N ILE A 71 -9.63 24.53 -5.11
CA ILE A 71 -8.33 23.82 -4.92
C ILE A 71 -7.76 23.39 -6.27
N VAL A 72 -6.48 23.07 -6.28
CA VAL A 72 -5.82 22.36 -7.39
C VAL A 72 -5.23 21.08 -6.82
N VAL A 73 -5.67 19.92 -7.31
CA VAL A 73 -5.16 18.63 -6.88
C VAL A 73 -4.16 18.10 -7.88
N THR A 74 -2.92 17.88 -7.43
CA THR A 74 -1.91 17.22 -8.23
C THR A 74 -1.67 15.81 -7.71
N ILE A 75 -1.65 14.82 -8.62
CA ILE A 75 -1.47 13.41 -8.25
C ILE A 75 -0.12 12.94 -8.78
N HIS A 76 0.71 12.43 -7.89
CA HIS A 76 2.06 11.95 -8.19
C HIS A 76 2.18 10.49 -7.77
N ILE A 77 2.60 9.63 -8.70
CA ILE A 77 2.74 8.18 -8.49
C ILE A 77 4.19 7.80 -8.78
N ALA A 78 4.87 7.24 -7.80
CA ALA A 78 6.30 6.91 -7.88
C ALA A 78 6.60 5.50 -8.40
N ASN A 79 5.57 4.69 -8.73
CA ASN A 79 5.70 3.35 -9.31
C ASN A 79 6.68 2.43 -8.56
N ASN A 80 6.64 2.47 -7.24
CA ASN A 80 7.48 1.70 -6.32
C ASN A 80 8.99 2.05 -6.37
N ASP A 81 9.33 3.21 -6.92
CA ASP A 81 10.69 3.73 -6.94
C ASP A 81 10.91 4.68 -5.75
N ILE A 82 11.72 4.26 -4.77
CA ILE A 82 12.00 5.02 -3.54
C ILE A 82 12.68 6.36 -3.86
N ALA A 83 13.58 6.40 -4.86
CA ALA A 83 14.25 7.64 -5.24
C ALA A 83 13.25 8.64 -5.83
N GLU A 84 12.29 8.15 -6.60
CA GLU A 84 11.22 8.96 -7.16
C GLU A 84 10.25 9.45 -6.09
N VAL A 85 9.87 8.62 -5.09
CA VAL A 85 9.10 9.07 -3.91
C VAL A 85 9.78 10.26 -3.24
N GLN A 86 11.10 10.16 -2.99
CA GLN A 86 11.87 11.23 -2.36
C GLN A 86 11.98 12.47 -3.23
N ARG A 87 12.13 12.31 -4.54
CA ARG A 87 12.20 13.43 -5.49
C ARG A 87 10.89 14.21 -5.48
N ILE A 88 9.76 13.52 -5.61
CA ILE A 88 8.43 14.14 -5.61
C ILE A 88 8.15 14.81 -4.26
N ALA A 89 8.48 14.17 -3.14
CA ALA A 89 8.29 14.77 -1.82
C ALA A 89 9.04 16.10 -1.66
N ARG A 90 10.32 16.17 -2.12
CA ARG A 90 11.10 17.42 -2.12
C ARG A 90 10.48 18.48 -3.04
N GLU A 91 9.98 18.09 -4.18
CA GLU A 91 9.35 18.97 -5.15
C GLU A 91 8.07 19.60 -4.58
N LEU A 92 7.19 18.82 -3.96
CA LEU A 92 6.00 19.31 -3.28
C LEU A 92 6.37 20.23 -2.10
N ALA A 93 7.38 19.87 -1.33
CA ALA A 93 7.87 20.63 -0.18
C ALA A 93 8.53 21.98 -0.54
N SER A 94 8.98 22.15 -1.79
CA SER A 94 9.67 23.37 -2.27
C SER A 94 8.73 24.55 -2.58
N GLY A 95 7.45 24.48 -2.19
CA GLY A 95 6.45 25.52 -2.41
C GLY A 95 5.52 25.24 -3.59
N ARG A 96 5.53 24.02 -4.15
CA ARG A 96 4.58 23.59 -5.17
C ARG A 96 3.25 23.06 -4.60
N ALA A 97 3.20 22.82 -3.28
CA ALA A 97 1.99 22.43 -2.59
C ALA A 97 1.81 23.22 -1.30
N ASP A 98 0.56 23.60 -1.00
CA ASP A 98 0.12 24.16 0.26
C ASP A 98 -0.22 23.06 1.27
N LEU A 99 -0.50 21.85 0.80
CA LEU A 99 -0.78 20.65 1.57
C LEU A 99 -0.23 19.42 0.85
N ILE A 100 0.47 18.54 1.56
CA ILE A 100 0.92 17.23 1.04
C ILE A 100 0.08 16.13 1.66
N ILE A 101 -0.44 15.23 0.81
CA ILE A 101 -1.18 14.03 1.25
C ILE A 101 -0.40 12.79 0.81
N PRO A 102 0.50 12.26 1.65
CA PRO A 102 1.20 11.01 1.35
C PRO A 102 0.31 9.80 1.64
N LEU A 103 0.24 8.87 0.69
CA LEU A 103 -0.54 7.63 0.75
C LEU A 103 0.38 6.42 0.75
N SER A 104 1.11 6.20 1.78
CA SER A 104 1.87 5.03 2.23
C SER A 104 2.89 5.43 3.30
N THR A 105 3.44 4.46 3.99
CA THR A 105 4.51 4.69 4.98
C THR A 105 5.75 5.32 4.36
N GLN A 106 6.18 4.84 3.18
CA GLN A 106 7.34 5.38 2.45
C GLN A 106 7.11 6.84 2.00
N ALA A 107 5.91 7.13 1.49
CA ALA A 107 5.55 8.48 1.07
C ALA A 107 5.51 9.46 2.27
N LEU A 108 4.98 9.03 3.42
CA LEU A 108 5.00 9.82 4.65
C LEU A 108 6.42 10.10 5.11
N GLN A 109 7.27 9.08 5.15
CA GLN A 109 8.68 9.24 5.54
C GLN A 109 9.39 10.28 4.65
N ALA A 110 9.22 10.17 3.34
CA ALA A 110 9.80 11.13 2.40
C ALA A 110 9.26 12.54 2.60
N ALA A 111 7.95 12.71 2.82
CA ALA A 111 7.34 14.02 3.08
C ALA A 111 7.86 14.64 4.38
N ILE A 112 7.93 13.88 5.49
CA ILE A 112 8.46 14.34 6.78
C ILE A 112 9.93 14.77 6.68
N LEU A 113 10.75 14.03 5.92
CA LEU A 113 12.15 14.38 5.71
C LEU A 113 12.33 15.62 4.83
N SER A 114 11.34 15.93 3.97
CA SER A 114 11.42 17.04 3.02
C SER A 114 10.95 18.37 3.57
N THR A 115 10.05 18.37 4.57
CA THR A 115 9.50 19.63 5.11
C THR A 115 9.10 19.56 6.58
N ARG A 116 9.23 20.70 7.27
CA ARG A 116 8.66 20.96 8.60
C ARG A 116 7.66 22.12 8.59
N ARG A 117 7.41 22.70 7.41
CA ARG A 117 6.53 23.87 7.23
C ARG A 117 5.25 23.54 6.48
N VAL A 118 5.36 22.85 5.35
CA VAL A 118 4.17 22.47 4.57
C VAL A 118 3.36 21.47 5.39
N PRO A 119 2.07 21.70 5.60
CA PRO A 119 1.16 20.76 6.23
C PRO A 119 1.17 19.38 5.55
N ILE A 120 1.09 18.33 6.35
CA ILE A 120 1.02 16.94 5.90
C ILE A 120 -0.18 16.28 6.54
N VAL A 121 -1.07 15.72 5.70
CA VAL A 121 -2.20 14.90 6.15
C VAL A 121 -2.08 13.53 5.50
N PHE A 122 -1.61 12.53 6.24
CA PHE A 122 -1.36 11.22 5.68
C PHE A 122 -2.60 10.31 5.70
N GLY A 123 -2.68 9.37 4.73
CA GLY A 123 -3.62 8.26 4.69
C GLY A 123 -2.93 6.97 4.29
N ALA A 124 -3.53 5.82 4.62
CA ALA A 124 -2.98 4.49 4.30
C ALA A 124 -1.53 4.28 4.79
N VAL A 125 -1.23 4.79 5.98
CA VAL A 125 0.08 4.66 6.64
C VAL A 125 -0.03 3.72 7.82
N ALA A 126 0.69 2.61 7.79
CA ALA A 126 0.63 1.62 8.85
C ALA A 126 1.43 2.00 10.10
N VAL A 127 2.59 2.62 9.93
CA VAL A 127 3.56 2.85 11.02
C VAL A 127 4.07 4.28 11.07
N PRO A 128 3.19 5.30 11.29
CA PRO A 128 3.57 6.69 11.22
C PRO A 128 4.66 7.06 12.25
N TYR A 129 4.62 6.45 13.43
CA TYR A 129 5.57 6.76 14.50
C TYR A 129 6.96 6.21 14.22
N LEU A 130 7.07 5.03 13.60
CA LEU A 130 8.38 4.46 13.22
C LEU A 130 9.09 5.29 12.16
N VAL A 131 8.34 6.01 11.33
CA VAL A 131 8.93 6.88 10.30
C VAL A 131 9.04 8.35 10.73
N GLY A 132 8.83 8.63 12.02
CA GLY A 132 9.14 9.92 12.61
C GLY A 132 7.99 10.93 12.63
N ALA A 133 6.73 10.51 12.45
CA ALA A 133 5.58 11.42 12.57
C ALA A 133 5.37 11.94 14.00
N GLY A 134 5.84 11.20 15.00
CA GLY A 134 5.69 11.56 16.41
C GLY A 134 5.88 10.35 17.32
N LYS A 135 5.39 10.45 18.55
CA LYS A 135 5.45 9.40 19.57
C LYS A 135 4.08 8.76 19.86
N SER A 136 2.99 9.52 19.68
CA SER A 136 1.61 9.08 19.91
C SER A 136 0.65 9.89 19.04
N ALA A 137 -0.64 9.58 19.14
CA ALA A 137 -1.71 10.29 18.45
C ALA A 137 -1.76 11.78 18.83
N GLU A 138 -1.44 12.13 20.07
CA GLU A 138 -1.46 13.49 20.63
C GLU A 138 -0.09 14.18 20.60
N ASN A 139 1.00 13.36 20.60
CA ASN A 139 2.37 13.87 20.60
C ASN A 139 3.06 13.57 19.26
N HIS A 140 2.82 14.40 18.29
CA HIS A 140 3.34 14.28 16.93
C HIS A 140 3.87 15.61 16.38
N LEU A 141 4.45 15.61 15.20
CA LEU A 141 4.99 16.80 14.55
C LEU A 141 3.90 17.85 14.33
N THR A 142 4.26 19.12 14.53
CA THR A 142 3.32 20.25 14.46
C THR A 142 2.70 20.46 13.07
N ASN A 143 3.36 19.97 12.03
CA ASN A 143 2.87 20.05 10.65
C ASN A 143 2.31 18.73 10.12
N VAL A 144 2.09 17.71 10.94
CA VAL A 144 1.66 16.37 10.52
C VAL A 144 0.41 15.95 11.28
N THR A 145 -0.57 15.40 10.58
CA THR A 145 -1.67 14.59 11.11
C THR A 145 -2.08 13.56 10.06
N GLY A 146 -3.05 12.69 10.35
CA GLY A 146 -3.55 11.73 9.38
C GLY A 146 -4.29 10.56 9.96
N VAL A 147 -4.47 9.51 9.15
CA VAL A 147 -5.19 8.28 9.50
C VAL A 147 -4.29 7.07 9.38
N VAL A 148 -4.13 6.36 10.49
CA VAL A 148 -3.32 5.12 10.59
C VAL A 148 -4.10 3.95 9.99
N SER A 149 -3.40 3.09 9.26
CA SER A 149 -3.95 1.90 8.60
C SER A 149 -3.38 0.58 9.13
N THR A 150 -2.82 0.55 10.34
CA THR A 150 -2.31 -0.71 10.91
C THR A 150 -3.42 -1.74 10.94
N GLY A 151 -3.29 -2.79 10.13
CA GLY A 151 -4.32 -3.82 9.97
C GLY A 151 -4.46 -4.72 11.20
N PRO A 152 -5.58 -5.45 11.32
CA PRO A 152 -5.91 -6.33 12.45
C PRO A 152 -5.18 -7.67 12.34
N VAL A 153 -3.85 -7.67 12.49
CA VAL A 153 -3.00 -8.87 12.32
C VAL A 153 -3.35 -9.94 13.34
N ARG A 154 -3.47 -9.57 14.62
CA ARG A 154 -3.79 -10.53 15.70
C ARG A 154 -5.16 -11.16 15.48
N GLU A 155 -6.16 -10.37 15.11
CA GLU A 155 -7.52 -10.82 14.82
C GLU A 155 -7.55 -11.74 13.60
N THR A 156 -6.75 -11.42 12.56
CA THR A 156 -6.63 -12.30 11.38
C THR A 156 -5.94 -13.61 11.73
N MET A 157 -4.92 -13.60 12.57
CA MET A 157 -4.27 -14.82 13.06
C MET A 157 -5.24 -15.66 13.92
N ALA A 158 -6.09 -15.02 14.75
CA ALA A 158 -7.14 -15.69 15.49
C ALA A 158 -8.22 -16.30 14.57
N LEU A 159 -8.55 -15.60 13.47
CA LEU A 159 -9.45 -16.13 12.42
C LEU A 159 -8.85 -17.39 11.76
N ILE A 160 -7.54 -17.42 11.50
CA ILE A 160 -6.85 -18.62 10.99
C ILE A 160 -6.99 -19.77 11.99
N ARG A 161 -6.78 -19.52 13.29
CA ARG A 161 -6.94 -20.55 14.34
C ARG A 161 -8.35 -21.10 14.40
N GLU A 162 -9.37 -20.23 14.26
CA GLU A 162 -10.77 -20.64 14.24
C GLU A 162 -11.12 -21.46 12.98
N ALA A 163 -10.64 -21.05 11.82
CA ALA A 163 -10.88 -21.75 10.55
C ALA A 163 -10.10 -23.09 10.48
N LEU A 164 -8.89 -23.12 11.04
CA LEU A 164 -7.95 -24.24 10.97
C LEU A 164 -7.45 -24.62 12.36
N PRO A 165 -8.27 -25.29 13.20
CA PRO A 165 -7.92 -25.56 14.61
C PRO A 165 -6.66 -26.42 14.80
N ARG A 166 -6.28 -27.22 13.77
CA ARG A 166 -5.10 -28.11 13.81
C ARG A 166 -3.86 -27.52 13.19
N ALA A 167 -3.96 -26.35 12.55
CA ALA A 167 -2.82 -25.69 11.89
C ALA A 167 -1.72 -25.37 12.90
N ARG A 168 -0.48 -25.56 12.49
CA ARG A 168 0.72 -25.28 13.28
C ARG A 168 1.66 -24.30 12.61
N ARG A 169 1.76 -24.36 11.27
CA ARG A 169 2.73 -23.57 10.49
C ARG A 169 2.01 -22.60 9.57
N VAL A 170 2.21 -21.31 9.79
CA VAL A 170 1.66 -20.25 8.94
C VAL A 170 2.80 -19.65 8.13
N GLY A 171 2.70 -19.80 6.81
CA GLY A 171 3.65 -19.23 5.87
C GLY A 171 3.38 -17.75 5.62
N SER A 172 4.42 -16.94 5.53
CA SER A 172 4.30 -15.52 5.27
C SER A 172 5.34 -15.02 4.28
N LEU A 173 4.89 -14.28 3.26
CA LEU A 173 5.75 -13.39 2.49
C LEU A 173 5.78 -12.01 3.14
N TRP A 174 6.91 -11.33 3.08
CA TRP A 174 7.08 -9.97 3.55
C TRP A 174 8.09 -9.21 2.70
N THR A 175 7.94 -7.89 2.56
CA THR A 175 8.81 -7.07 1.72
C THR A 175 9.89 -6.42 2.57
N SER A 176 11.15 -6.86 2.41
CA SER A 176 12.27 -6.41 3.24
C SER A 176 12.68 -4.95 3.03
N SER A 177 12.26 -4.34 1.93
CA SER A 177 12.45 -2.92 1.63
C SER A 177 11.37 -2.00 2.21
N GLU A 178 10.34 -2.56 2.88
CA GLU A 178 9.22 -1.83 3.45
C GLU A 178 9.17 -2.00 4.97
N ILE A 179 9.44 -0.93 5.71
CA ILE A 179 9.43 -0.93 7.19
C ILE A 179 8.06 -1.35 7.78
N ASN A 180 6.97 -1.02 7.10
CA ASN A 180 5.63 -1.48 7.49
C ASN A 180 5.47 -2.99 7.35
N SER A 181 6.11 -3.61 6.35
CA SER A 181 6.07 -5.06 6.15
C SER A 181 6.80 -5.81 7.27
N GLU A 182 7.96 -5.33 7.69
CA GLU A 182 8.70 -5.86 8.82
C GLU A 182 7.88 -5.74 10.11
N TYR A 183 7.29 -4.58 10.36
CA TYR A 183 6.42 -4.35 11.52
C TYR A 183 5.22 -5.31 11.54
N TYR A 184 4.56 -5.53 10.40
CA TYR A 184 3.47 -6.50 10.30
C TYR A 184 3.94 -7.93 10.59
N LEU A 185 5.14 -8.30 10.12
CA LEU A 185 5.73 -9.60 10.41
C LEU A 185 5.99 -9.78 11.92
N ASP A 186 6.45 -8.74 12.62
CA ASP A 186 6.65 -8.80 14.06
C ASP A 186 5.32 -8.92 14.82
N LEU A 187 4.27 -8.21 14.39
CA LEU A 187 2.92 -8.42 14.93
C LEU A 187 2.41 -9.85 14.69
N ALA A 188 2.66 -10.40 13.50
CA ALA A 188 2.27 -11.77 13.17
C ALA A 188 3.02 -12.80 14.02
N ARG A 189 4.33 -12.59 14.27
CA ARG A 189 5.14 -13.45 15.18
C ARG A 189 4.64 -13.41 16.61
N ALA A 190 4.31 -12.21 17.10
CA ALA A 190 3.74 -12.06 18.45
C ALA A 190 2.40 -12.79 18.57
N ALA A 191 1.47 -12.57 17.62
CA ALA A 191 0.18 -13.25 17.61
C ALA A 191 0.33 -14.77 17.43
N ALA A 192 1.28 -15.23 16.60
CA ALA A 192 1.56 -16.65 16.42
C ALA A 192 2.01 -17.32 17.71
N SER A 193 2.89 -16.67 18.48
CA SER A 193 3.35 -17.15 19.79
C SER A 193 2.17 -17.35 20.77
N GLU A 194 1.24 -16.37 20.82
CA GLU A 194 0.05 -16.45 21.67
C GLU A 194 -0.91 -17.57 21.24
N LEU A 195 -1.04 -17.77 19.91
CA LEU A 195 -2.01 -18.69 19.32
C LEU A 195 -1.44 -20.09 19.04
N GLY A 196 -0.19 -20.35 19.34
CA GLY A 196 0.46 -21.65 19.14
C GLY A 196 0.77 -21.97 17.68
N PHE A 197 1.13 -20.97 16.87
CA PHE A 197 1.65 -21.11 15.51
C PHE A 197 3.15 -20.92 15.45
N GLU A 198 3.77 -21.54 14.45
CA GLU A 198 5.09 -21.21 13.93
C GLU A 198 4.92 -20.34 12.68
N ILE A 199 5.64 -19.22 12.60
CA ILE A 199 5.70 -18.40 11.38
C ILE A 199 6.89 -18.83 10.53
N VAL A 200 6.61 -19.27 9.31
CA VAL A 200 7.61 -19.52 8.26
C VAL A 200 7.65 -18.30 7.34
N ALA A 201 8.61 -17.42 7.55
CA ALA A 201 8.70 -16.16 6.82
C ALA A 201 9.74 -16.20 5.70
N VAL A 202 9.36 -15.79 4.50
CA VAL A 202 10.23 -15.65 3.34
C VAL A 202 10.23 -14.20 2.86
N PRO A 203 11.38 -13.51 2.77
CA PRO A 203 11.46 -12.16 2.28
C PRO A 203 11.35 -12.09 0.76
N VAL A 204 10.84 -10.94 0.28
CA VAL A 204 10.98 -10.46 -1.09
C VAL A 204 11.53 -9.03 -1.07
N THR A 205 12.26 -8.63 -2.11
CA THR A 205 12.76 -7.26 -2.27
C THR A 205 11.89 -6.44 -3.23
N GLY A 206 11.07 -7.11 -4.03
CA GLY A 206 10.17 -6.49 -5.00
C GLY A 206 9.26 -7.49 -5.71
N PRO A 207 8.35 -7.01 -6.58
CA PRO A 207 7.31 -7.85 -7.21
C PRO A 207 7.85 -9.03 -8.03
N THR A 208 8.99 -8.86 -8.68
CA THR A 208 9.61 -9.88 -9.54
C THR A 208 10.07 -11.13 -8.81
N GLU A 209 10.32 -11.04 -7.50
CA GLU A 209 10.75 -12.16 -6.67
C GLU A 209 9.58 -12.98 -6.10
N ILE A 210 8.36 -12.43 -6.11
CA ILE A 210 7.18 -13.04 -5.49
C ILE A 210 6.95 -14.47 -5.97
N PRO A 211 6.93 -14.79 -7.29
CA PRO A 211 6.64 -16.15 -7.74
C PRO A 211 7.63 -17.18 -7.18
N ARG A 212 8.92 -16.87 -7.22
CA ARG A 212 9.98 -17.77 -6.73
C ARG A 212 9.92 -17.93 -5.21
N SER A 213 9.76 -16.84 -4.48
CA SER A 213 9.70 -16.84 -3.02
C SER A 213 8.45 -17.55 -2.50
N LEU A 214 7.32 -17.38 -3.20
CA LEU A 214 6.07 -18.06 -2.90
C LEU A 214 6.20 -19.57 -3.12
N GLN A 215 6.78 -20.01 -4.23
CA GLN A 215 7.04 -21.44 -4.48
C GLN A 215 7.94 -22.04 -3.41
N ARG A 216 8.98 -21.32 -3.00
CA ARG A 216 9.84 -21.76 -1.89
C ARG A 216 9.04 -21.90 -0.60
N LEU A 217 8.19 -20.93 -0.27
CA LEU A 217 7.37 -20.93 0.94
C LEU A 217 6.37 -22.10 0.94
N LEU A 218 5.70 -22.34 -0.17
CA LEU A 218 4.74 -23.44 -0.32
C LEU A 218 5.40 -24.83 -0.14
N ASN A 219 6.67 -24.98 -0.51
CA ASN A 219 7.43 -26.21 -0.30
C ASN A 219 7.78 -26.48 1.20
N GLU A 220 7.61 -25.50 2.09
CA GLU A 220 7.92 -25.60 3.52
C GLU A 220 6.84 -26.33 4.33
N LYS A 221 5.84 -26.94 3.68
CA LYS A 221 4.71 -27.65 4.33
C LYS A 221 3.98 -26.76 5.36
N ILE A 222 3.55 -25.61 4.93
CA ILE A 222 2.71 -24.69 5.70
C ILE A 222 1.25 -25.14 5.69
N ASP A 223 0.51 -24.88 6.78
CA ASP A 223 -0.91 -25.20 6.91
C ASP A 223 -1.82 -24.08 6.43
N ALA A 224 -1.30 -22.85 6.40
CA ALA A 224 -1.98 -21.66 5.89
C ALA A 224 -0.96 -20.64 5.36
N LEU A 225 -1.40 -19.81 4.42
CA LEU A 225 -0.66 -18.68 3.90
C LEU A 225 -1.27 -17.37 4.43
N PHE A 226 -0.42 -16.51 5.01
CA PHE A 226 -0.78 -15.20 5.52
C PHE A 226 0.30 -14.18 5.11
N PRO A 227 0.25 -13.65 3.86
CA PRO A 227 1.19 -12.64 3.39
C PRO A 227 0.98 -11.32 4.13
N MET A 228 2.07 -10.58 4.37
CA MET A 228 1.99 -9.28 5.02
C MET A 228 1.28 -8.26 4.11
N SER A 229 0.49 -7.37 4.72
CA SER A 229 -0.26 -6.35 3.97
C SER A 229 0.62 -5.14 3.72
N ASP A 230 1.44 -5.19 2.67
CA ASP A 230 2.33 -4.12 2.24
C ASP A 230 2.05 -3.68 0.79
N ASN A 231 2.72 -2.63 0.31
CA ASN A 231 2.46 -2.07 -1.02
C ASN A 231 2.81 -3.07 -2.15
N THR A 232 3.92 -3.78 -1.99
CA THR A 232 4.44 -4.73 -2.99
C THR A 232 3.54 -5.97 -3.08
N LEU A 233 3.22 -6.59 -1.95
CA LEU A 233 2.40 -7.80 -1.92
C LEU A 233 0.94 -7.54 -2.28
N ASN A 234 0.35 -6.43 -1.79
CA ASN A 234 -1.03 -6.08 -2.12
C ASN A 234 -1.23 -5.78 -3.61
N SER A 235 -0.23 -5.23 -4.29
CA SER A 235 -0.27 -5.00 -5.75
C SER A 235 -0.10 -6.28 -6.58
N SER A 236 0.37 -7.35 -5.95
CA SER A 236 0.67 -8.65 -6.60
C SER A 236 -0.25 -9.78 -6.12
N PHE A 237 -1.36 -9.45 -5.46
CA PHE A 237 -2.18 -10.43 -4.75
C PHE A 237 -2.83 -11.46 -5.67
N GLU A 238 -3.07 -11.13 -6.94
CA GLU A 238 -3.56 -12.08 -7.95
C GLU A 238 -2.61 -13.28 -8.13
N ILE A 239 -1.30 -13.02 -8.15
CA ILE A 239 -0.27 -14.09 -8.25
C ILE A 239 -0.30 -14.96 -6.99
N ILE A 240 -0.42 -14.35 -5.81
CA ILE A 240 -0.45 -15.04 -4.53
C ILE A 240 -1.70 -15.92 -4.41
N GLY A 241 -2.87 -15.38 -4.78
CA GLY A 241 -4.13 -16.11 -4.72
C GLY A 241 -4.19 -17.30 -5.66
N ARG A 242 -3.70 -17.13 -6.90
CA ARG A 242 -3.60 -18.23 -7.87
C ARG A 242 -2.70 -19.36 -7.36
N ALA A 243 -1.53 -19.04 -6.83
CA ALA A 243 -0.63 -20.05 -6.31
C ALA A 243 -1.20 -20.76 -5.08
N ALA A 244 -1.93 -20.06 -4.21
CA ALA A 244 -2.62 -20.65 -3.08
C ALA A 244 -3.70 -21.66 -3.53
N GLU A 245 -4.49 -21.33 -4.56
CA GLU A 245 -5.50 -22.22 -5.14
C GLU A 245 -4.85 -23.45 -5.79
N GLU A 246 -3.82 -23.26 -6.63
CA GLU A 246 -3.10 -24.34 -7.33
C GLU A 246 -2.44 -25.34 -6.37
N ASN A 247 -2.02 -24.89 -5.19
CA ASN A 247 -1.39 -25.73 -4.17
C ASN A 247 -2.35 -26.15 -3.05
N ALA A 248 -3.64 -25.87 -3.16
CA ALA A 248 -4.66 -26.11 -2.14
C ALA A 248 -4.20 -25.65 -0.74
N THR A 249 -3.56 -24.48 -0.67
CA THR A 249 -3.04 -23.88 0.58
C THR A 249 -3.97 -22.77 1.05
N PRO A 250 -4.61 -22.88 2.23
CA PRO A 250 -5.56 -21.90 2.74
C PRO A 250 -4.95 -20.52 2.88
N LEU A 251 -5.48 -19.53 2.16
CA LEU A 251 -5.00 -18.15 2.11
C LEU A 251 -5.88 -17.24 2.96
N PHE A 252 -5.27 -16.55 3.91
CA PHE A 252 -5.89 -15.52 4.73
C PHE A 252 -5.11 -14.20 4.59
N SER A 253 -5.77 -13.06 4.87
CA SER A 253 -5.10 -11.78 4.66
C SER A 253 -5.64 -10.68 5.57
N SER A 254 -4.83 -9.64 5.78
CA SER A 254 -5.27 -8.34 6.35
C SER A 254 -5.60 -7.30 5.28
N PHE A 255 -5.79 -7.72 4.03
CA PHE A 255 -6.18 -6.91 2.87
C PHE A 255 -7.54 -7.37 2.36
N LEU A 256 -8.62 -6.61 2.59
CA LEU A 256 -10.01 -7.02 2.31
C LEU A 256 -10.23 -7.50 0.88
N ARG A 257 -9.65 -6.80 -0.10
CA ARG A 257 -9.83 -7.19 -1.52
C ARG A 257 -9.17 -8.51 -1.90
N SER A 258 -8.33 -9.06 -1.04
CA SER A 258 -7.70 -10.36 -1.28
C SER A 258 -8.70 -11.48 -1.53
N VAL A 259 -9.93 -11.38 -0.98
CA VAL A 259 -10.99 -12.37 -1.23
C VAL A 259 -11.43 -12.40 -2.70
N GLU A 260 -11.27 -11.30 -3.42
CA GLU A 260 -11.54 -11.22 -4.88
C GLU A 260 -10.46 -11.97 -5.70
N PHE A 261 -9.31 -12.23 -5.07
CA PHE A 261 -8.16 -12.92 -5.64
C PHE A 261 -7.91 -14.31 -5.01
N GLY A 262 -8.91 -14.87 -4.34
CA GLY A 262 -8.84 -16.24 -3.83
C GLY A 262 -8.45 -16.39 -2.37
N ALA A 263 -8.38 -15.34 -1.55
CA ALA A 263 -8.27 -15.53 -0.11
C ALA A 263 -9.57 -16.12 0.46
N CYS A 264 -9.45 -17.12 1.34
CA CYS A 264 -10.60 -17.73 2.05
C CYS A 264 -11.35 -16.71 2.89
N ALA A 265 -10.61 -15.87 3.58
CA ALA A 265 -11.13 -14.77 4.37
C ALA A 265 -10.08 -13.66 4.56
N ALA A 266 -10.56 -12.45 4.77
CA ALA A 266 -9.73 -11.29 5.06
C ALA A 266 -10.38 -10.39 6.10
N MET A 267 -9.56 -9.87 7.02
CA MET A 267 -9.96 -8.83 7.95
C MET A 267 -9.21 -7.53 7.64
N GLY A 268 -9.87 -6.39 7.75
CA GLY A 268 -9.20 -5.12 7.42
C GLY A 268 -10.11 -3.92 7.50
N PHE A 269 -9.65 -2.83 6.91
CA PHE A 269 -10.38 -1.57 6.85
C PHE A 269 -10.87 -1.28 5.44
N ASP A 270 -11.96 -0.51 5.34
CA ASP A 270 -12.39 0.07 4.09
C ASP A 270 -11.48 1.25 3.72
N PHE A 271 -10.74 1.11 2.64
CA PHE A 271 -9.79 2.12 2.19
C PHE A 271 -10.47 3.35 1.56
N TYR A 272 -11.67 3.21 1.03
CA TYR A 272 -12.44 4.37 0.57
C TYR A 272 -12.90 5.21 1.76
N GLU A 273 -13.45 4.61 2.81
CA GLU A 273 -13.81 5.29 4.05
C GLU A 273 -12.58 5.91 4.75
N MET A 274 -11.44 5.23 4.69
CA MET A 274 -10.16 5.82 5.15
C MET A 274 -9.82 7.08 4.35
N GLY A 275 -10.04 7.05 3.05
CA GLY A 275 -9.88 8.21 2.18
C GLY A 275 -10.81 9.36 2.56
N ILE A 276 -12.09 9.08 2.80
CA ILE A 276 -13.06 10.08 3.30
C ILE A 276 -12.56 10.71 4.62
N LYS A 277 -12.13 9.88 5.57
CA LYS A 277 -11.60 10.36 6.86
C LYS A 277 -10.35 11.22 6.68
N THR A 278 -9.42 10.80 5.83
CA THR A 278 -8.19 11.56 5.47
C THR A 278 -8.54 12.89 4.79
N GLY A 279 -9.47 12.89 3.83
CA GLY A 279 -9.92 14.09 3.12
C GLY A 279 -10.59 15.10 4.05
N ARG A 280 -11.40 14.63 5.00
CA ARG A 280 -12.01 15.51 6.03
C ARG A 280 -10.95 16.19 6.90
N LEU A 281 -9.86 15.48 7.26
CA LEU A 281 -8.73 16.11 7.95
C LEU A 281 -8.04 17.16 7.07
N ALA A 282 -7.84 16.85 5.79
CA ALA A 282 -7.25 17.78 4.83
C ALA A 282 -8.11 19.06 4.66
N VAL A 283 -9.44 18.94 4.65
CA VAL A 283 -10.37 20.09 4.64
C VAL A 283 -10.22 20.94 5.88
N ARG A 284 -10.10 20.35 7.08
CA ARG A 284 -9.86 21.08 8.33
C ARG A 284 -8.56 21.88 8.26
N VAL A 285 -7.48 21.24 7.78
CA VAL A 285 -6.17 21.90 7.63
C VAL A 285 -6.23 23.03 6.61
N LYS A 286 -6.86 22.83 5.45
CA LYS A 286 -7.09 23.91 4.46
C LYS A 286 -7.84 25.08 5.06
N ASN A 287 -8.78 24.83 5.96
CA ASN A 287 -9.58 25.87 6.62
C ASN A 287 -8.84 26.53 7.80
N GLY A 288 -7.53 26.28 7.96
CA GLY A 288 -6.66 26.98 8.91
C GLY A 288 -6.42 26.25 10.24
N GLU A 289 -6.95 25.03 10.42
CA GLU A 289 -6.62 24.25 11.61
C GLU A 289 -5.20 23.69 11.52
N SER A 290 -4.40 23.89 12.55
CA SER A 290 -3.04 23.39 12.57
C SER A 290 -3.01 21.88 12.68
N PRO A 291 -2.29 21.14 11.78
CA PRO A 291 -2.17 19.69 11.88
C PRO A 291 -1.74 19.21 13.26
N GLY A 292 -0.80 19.90 13.92
CA GLY A 292 -0.30 19.54 15.24
C GLY A 292 -1.33 19.65 16.39
N ARG A 293 -2.52 20.20 16.13
CA ARG A 293 -3.65 20.22 17.08
C ARG A 293 -4.69 19.15 16.78
N ILE A 294 -4.55 18.44 15.65
CA ILE A 294 -5.46 17.38 15.22
C ILE A 294 -4.80 16.05 15.58
N PRO A 295 -5.27 15.29 16.57
CA PRO A 295 -4.72 13.98 16.88
C PRO A 295 -4.66 13.07 15.65
N ILE A 296 -3.61 12.28 15.53
CA ILE A 296 -3.53 11.22 14.53
C ILE A 296 -4.66 10.21 14.82
N GLN A 297 -5.42 9.86 13.80
CA GLN A 297 -6.61 9.03 13.93
C GLN A 297 -6.37 7.60 13.47
N THR A 298 -7.19 6.67 13.96
CA THR A 298 -7.26 5.28 13.50
C THR A 298 -8.60 5.04 12.81
N MET A 299 -8.73 3.89 12.16
CA MET A 299 -10.02 3.42 11.67
C MET A 299 -10.83 2.81 12.80
N ASP A 300 -12.13 3.07 12.82
CA ASP A 300 -13.01 2.70 13.95
C ASP A 300 -13.61 1.29 13.78
N ARG A 301 -13.65 0.76 12.55
CA ARG A 301 -14.31 -0.50 12.24
C ARG A 301 -13.43 -1.44 11.45
N VAL A 302 -13.20 -2.63 11.99
CA VAL A 302 -12.63 -3.77 11.25
C VAL A 302 -13.77 -4.51 10.54
N MET A 303 -13.56 -4.83 9.28
CA MET A 303 -14.49 -5.61 8.45
C MET A 303 -13.93 -7.02 8.25
N LEU A 304 -14.83 -7.99 8.10
CA LEU A 304 -14.52 -9.38 7.74
C LEU A 304 -15.17 -9.69 6.39
N TYR A 305 -14.34 -9.99 5.38
CA TYR A 305 -14.79 -10.50 4.10
C TYR A 305 -14.43 -11.98 4.00
N VAL A 306 -15.31 -12.77 3.38
CA VAL A 306 -15.12 -14.20 3.19
C VAL A 306 -15.37 -14.60 1.74
N ASN A 307 -14.67 -15.65 1.30
CA ASN A 307 -14.89 -16.32 0.02
C ASN A 307 -14.99 -17.82 0.26
N PRO A 308 -16.22 -18.36 0.50
CA PRO A 308 -16.42 -19.77 0.77
C PRO A 308 -16.04 -20.68 -0.39
N GLU A 309 -16.14 -20.20 -1.62
CA GLU A 309 -15.74 -20.96 -2.81
C GLU A 309 -14.22 -21.13 -2.88
N ALA A 310 -13.48 -20.03 -2.70
CA ALA A 310 -12.02 -20.09 -2.62
C ALA A 310 -11.56 -20.98 -1.45
N ALA A 311 -12.22 -20.90 -0.31
CA ALA A 311 -11.95 -21.76 0.84
C ALA A 311 -12.15 -23.24 0.49
N ALA A 312 -13.26 -23.60 -0.16
CA ALA A 312 -13.53 -24.97 -0.59
C ALA A 312 -12.47 -25.51 -1.56
N LYS A 313 -12.04 -24.72 -2.55
CA LYS A 313 -10.97 -25.06 -3.49
C LYS A 313 -9.61 -25.28 -2.78
N GLN A 314 -9.39 -24.60 -1.66
CA GLN A 314 -8.19 -24.73 -0.82
C GLN A 314 -8.37 -25.74 0.32
N GLY A 315 -9.44 -26.58 0.26
CA GLY A 315 -9.68 -27.66 1.21
C GLY A 315 -10.21 -27.22 2.58
N VAL A 316 -10.77 -26.00 2.69
CA VAL A 316 -11.30 -25.44 3.94
C VAL A 316 -12.81 -25.26 3.87
N ILE A 317 -13.50 -25.71 4.91
CA ILE A 317 -14.90 -25.33 5.17
C ILE A 317 -14.88 -24.27 6.26
N LEU A 318 -15.25 -23.05 5.90
CA LEU A 318 -15.30 -21.95 6.88
C LEU A 318 -16.39 -22.25 7.93
N PRO A 319 -16.06 -22.20 9.23
CA PRO A 319 -17.03 -22.38 10.30
C PRO A 319 -18.22 -21.42 10.21
N LYS A 320 -19.41 -21.87 10.62
CA LYS A 320 -20.63 -21.05 10.60
C LYS A 320 -20.44 -19.74 11.35
N GLY A 321 -19.75 -19.74 12.49
CA GLY A 321 -19.46 -18.53 13.26
C GLY A 321 -18.65 -17.48 12.49
N ILE A 322 -17.78 -17.88 11.55
CA ILE A 322 -17.07 -16.96 10.66
C ILE A 322 -18.03 -16.39 9.61
N LEU A 323 -18.85 -17.24 9.01
CA LEU A 323 -19.80 -16.85 7.97
C LEU A 323 -20.88 -15.88 8.52
N ASP A 324 -21.41 -16.15 9.71
CA ASP A 324 -22.48 -15.34 10.33
C ASP A 324 -22.02 -13.90 10.68
N ARG A 325 -20.73 -13.71 11.01
CA ARG A 325 -20.18 -12.38 11.33
C ARG A 325 -19.49 -11.70 10.14
N ALA A 326 -19.50 -12.31 8.96
CA ALA A 326 -18.92 -11.73 7.78
C ALA A 326 -19.66 -10.46 7.36
N THR A 327 -18.93 -9.39 7.15
CA THR A 327 -19.46 -8.14 6.61
C THR A 327 -19.84 -8.29 5.14
N ARG A 328 -19.08 -9.14 4.39
CA ARG A 328 -19.33 -9.43 2.98
C ARG A 328 -18.89 -10.86 2.67
N SER A 329 -19.74 -11.56 1.92
CA SER A 329 -19.40 -12.82 1.27
C SER A 329 -19.22 -12.59 -0.22
N VAL A 330 -18.10 -13.05 -0.78
CA VAL A 330 -17.79 -12.94 -2.20
C VAL A 330 -17.93 -14.33 -2.83
N THR A 331 -18.59 -14.40 -3.98
CA THR A 331 -18.60 -15.57 -4.86
C THR A 331 -17.82 -15.19 -6.11
N ILE A 332 -16.77 -15.92 -6.45
CA ILE A 332 -16.02 -15.68 -7.68
C ILE A 332 -16.77 -16.39 -8.80
N THR A 333 -17.33 -15.62 -9.73
CA THR A 333 -17.80 -16.18 -11.00
C THR A 333 -16.56 -16.33 -11.92
N PRO A 334 -16.21 -17.55 -12.39
CA PRO A 334 -15.09 -17.73 -13.29
C PRO A 334 -15.32 -16.91 -14.58
N GLY A 335 -14.45 -15.95 -14.88
CA GLY A 335 -14.49 -15.14 -16.10
C GLY A 335 -14.83 -13.66 -15.92
N GLU A 336 -15.29 -13.20 -14.78
CA GLU A 336 -15.40 -11.77 -14.46
C GLU A 336 -14.14 -11.32 -13.72
N ALA A 337 -13.11 -10.97 -14.49
CA ALA A 337 -12.05 -10.09 -13.97
C ALA A 337 -12.73 -8.82 -13.46
N ALA A 338 -12.50 -8.50 -12.18
CA ALA A 338 -13.10 -7.44 -11.41
C ALA A 338 -13.53 -6.22 -12.24
N ALA A 339 -14.81 -6.12 -12.58
CA ALA A 339 -15.40 -4.84 -12.96
C ALA A 339 -15.17 -3.86 -11.79
N PRO A 340 -14.79 -2.61 -12.05
CA PRO A 340 -14.74 -1.60 -11.00
C PRO A 340 -16.11 -1.58 -10.32
N GLY A 341 -16.10 -1.65 -8.97
CA GLY A 341 -17.34 -1.62 -8.18
C GLY A 341 -18.26 -0.48 -8.62
N PRO A 342 -19.57 -0.56 -8.35
CA PRO A 342 -20.55 0.34 -8.90
C PRO A 342 -20.11 1.78 -8.69
N VAL A 343 -19.99 2.51 -9.79
CA VAL A 343 -19.99 3.97 -9.80
C VAL A 343 -21.37 4.32 -9.26
N LEU A 344 -21.42 4.77 -8.02
CA LEU A 344 -22.59 5.46 -7.53
C LEU A 344 -22.61 6.81 -8.23
N ASP A 345 -23.57 6.97 -9.15
CA ASP A 345 -23.89 8.23 -9.82
C ASP A 345 -24.25 9.32 -8.82
#